data_983ec0ffe049a1db888f75f5c53542af
#
_entry.id   983ec0ffe049a1db888f75f5c53542af
#
_cell.length_a   1.000
_cell.length_b   1.000
_cell.length_c   1.000
_cell.angle_alpha   90.00
_cell.angle_beta   90.00
_cell.angle_gamma   90.00
#
_symmetry.space_group_name_H-M   'P 1'
#
loop_
_entity.id
_entity.type
_entity.pdbx_description
1 polymer ?
#
loop_
_entity_poly.entity_id
_entity_poly.type
_entity_poly.pdbx_seq_one_letter_code
_entity_poly.pdbx_strand_id
1 'polypeptide(L)'
;GGLLVCALEHLRNQVKNIEDEQKLQNAILGVEKKPLPHMLCVTNMILHNIDNPKIKHDNSLSYQVKDIKARDKVDIIITNPPFGGIEEEGIPDNFPATYKTKETADLFLVLLMYKLNMTGRAAIVLPDGFLFGEGVKTAIKEKLLDEFNLHTIVRLPNGVFAPYTGINTNLLFLERGKTEEIWFYEHQLPQGYKNYTKTKPIKIDEFDAEKAWWDRNNRKETDFAWKVSINEIKQRNYNLDFKNPNKENEDEQLPTNEIIQKFIKSQEDIIISLNEIKEMIK
;
A
#
# COMPACT_ATOMS: atom_id res chain seq x y z
N GLY A 1 8.15 -1.68 13.64
CA GLY A 1 7.38 -2.87 14.05
C GLY A 1 5.88 -2.64 14.25
N GLY A 2 5.33 -1.43 13.98
CA GLY A 2 3.91 -1.14 14.28
C GLY A 2 2.92 -2.12 13.66
N LEU A 3 3.05 -2.46 12.37
CA LEU A 3 2.19 -3.44 11.71
C LEU A 3 2.24 -4.83 12.38
N LEU A 4 3.43 -5.25 12.86
CA LEU A 4 3.60 -6.54 13.52
C LEU A 4 2.92 -6.55 14.89
N VAL A 5 3.01 -5.45 15.66
CA VAL A 5 2.33 -5.31 16.94
C VAL A 5 0.82 -5.33 16.76
N CYS A 6 0.27 -4.58 15.80
CA CYS A 6 -1.16 -4.62 15.52
C CYS A 6 -1.65 -6.02 15.13
N ALA A 7 -0.85 -6.74 14.32
CA ALA A 7 -1.16 -8.14 13.99
C ALA A 7 -1.11 -9.06 15.21
N LEU A 8 -0.11 -8.89 16.07
CA LEU A 8 0.03 -9.63 17.30
C LEU A 8 -1.17 -9.41 18.25
N GLU A 9 -1.54 -8.15 18.48
CA GLU A 9 -2.68 -7.81 19.33
C GLU A 9 -3.99 -8.39 18.79
N HIS A 10 -4.20 -8.34 17.48
CA HIS A 10 -5.36 -8.94 16.83
C HIS A 10 -5.40 -10.47 17.04
N LEU A 11 -4.27 -11.16 16.86
CA LEU A 11 -4.17 -12.61 17.06
C LEU A 11 -4.32 -12.99 18.54
N ARG A 12 -3.79 -12.19 19.47
CA ARG A 12 -3.88 -12.43 20.92
C ARG A 12 -5.32 -12.52 21.40
N ASN A 13 -6.23 -11.74 20.82
CA ASN A 13 -7.65 -11.80 21.14
C ASN A 13 -8.31 -13.16 20.77
N GLN A 14 -7.62 -13.98 19.98
CA GLN A 14 -8.08 -15.30 19.54
C GLN A 14 -7.49 -16.45 20.36
N VAL A 15 -6.50 -16.17 21.21
CA VAL A 15 -5.84 -17.17 22.08
C VAL A 15 -6.80 -17.64 23.17
N LYS A 16 -6.99 -18.97 23.27
CA LYS A 16 -7.90 -19.59 24.23
C LYS A 16 -7.21 -20.55 25.20
N ASN A 17 -6.01 -21.01 24.87
CA ASN A 17 -5.30 -22.03 25.65
C ASN A 17 -3.78 -21.90 25.43
N ILE A 18 -3.01 -22.73 26.15
CA ILE A 18 -1.54 -22.73 26.11
C ILE A 18 -1.00 -23.07 24.71
N GLU A 19 -1.67 -23.95 23.99
CA GLU A 19 -1.25 -24.33 22.63
C GLU A 19 -1.38 -23.13 21.66
N ASP A 20 -2.46 -22.36 21.77
CA ASP A 20 -2.66 -21.14 20.97
C ASP A 20 -1.60 -20.10 21.32
N GLU A 21 -1.24 -19.94 22.61
CA GLU A 21 -0.16 -19.05 23.02
C GLU A 21 1.19 -19.47 22.41
N GLN A 22 1.52 -20.74 22.41
CA GLN A 22 2.73 -21.26 21.77
C GLN A 22 2.75 -21.01 20.26
N LYS A 23 1.60 -21.11 19.59
CA LYS A 23 1.46 -20.76 18.17
C LYS A 23 1.69 -19.25 17.97
N LEU A 24 1.10 -18.42 18.82
CA LEU A 24 1.25 -16.97 18.76
C LEU A 24 2.71 -16.53 18.87
N GLN A 25 3.48 -17.12 19.79
CA GLN A 25 4.92 -16.85 19.98
C GLN A 25 5.74 -17.07 18.69
N ASN A 26 5.23 -17.88 17.76
CA ASN A 26 5.91 -18.24 16.51
C ASN A 26 5.24 -17.66 15.26
N ALA A 27 4.08 -17.03 15.38
CA ALA A 27 3.26 -16.62 14.25
C ALA A 27 3.78 -15.36 13.54
N ILE A 28 4.48 -14.48 14.28
CA ILE A 28 4.91 -13.18 13.75
C ILE A 28 6.33 -13.24 13.24
N LEU A 29 6.49 -12.98 11.95
CA LEU A 29 7.77 -12.96 11.26
C LEU A 29 8.01 -11.57 10.66
N GLY A 30 9.25 -11.08 10.69
CA GLY A 30 9.61 -9.81 10.09
C GLY A 30 11.01 -9.80 9.52
N VAL A 31 11.25 -8.88 8.60
CA VAL A 31 12.58 -8.58 8.07
C VAL A 31 12.75 -7.06 8.04
N GLU A 32 13.82 -6.55 8.61
CA GLU A 32 14.12 -5.13 8.63
C GLU A 32 15.57 -4.89 8.21
N LYS A 33 15.77 -4.02 7.21
CA LYS A 33 17.08 -3.73 6.61
C LYS A 33 17.94 -2.85 7.52
N LYS A 34 17.34 -1.88 8.22
CA LYS A 34 18.06 -0.87 8.97
C LYS A 34 18.31 -1.30 10.42
N PRO A 35 19.55 -1.15 10.96
CA PRO A 35 19.91 -1.63 12.31
C PRO A 35 19.03 -1.03 13.42
N LEU A 36 18.85 0.29 13.47
CA LEU A 36 18.06 0.94 14.51
C LEU A 36 16.58 0.57 14.46
N PRO A 37 15.87 0.62 13.33
CA PRO A 37 14.51 0.11 13.21
C PRO A 37 14.39 -1.37 13.56
N HIS A 38 15.37 -2.21 13.20
CA HIS A 38 15.39 -3.62 13.58
C HIS A 38 15.44 -3.78 15.11
N MET A 39 16.38 -3.12 15.78
CA MET A 39 16.50 -3.14 17.24
C MET A 39 15.21 -2.68 17.91
N LEU A 40 14.63 -1.56 17.47
CA LEU A 40 13.37 -1.05 18.00
C LEU A 40 12.20 -2.02 17.77
N CYS A 41 12.17 -2.70 16.61
CA CYS A 41 11.15 -3.70 16.31
C CYS A 41 11.26 -4.90 17.26
N VAL A 42 12.44 -5.46 17.44
CA VAL A 42 12.70 -6.58 18.35
C VAL A 42 12.32 -6.21 19.79
N THR A 43 12.80 -5.04 20.27
CA THR A 43 12.46 -4.56 21.61
C THR A 43 10.94 -4.40 21.79
N ASN A 44 10.26 -3.84 20.80
CA ASN A 44 8.81 -3.66 20.86
C ASN A 44 8.07 -5.01 20.93
N MET A 45 8.51 -6.01 20.17
CA MET A 45 7.92 -7.37 20.26
C MET A 45 8.13 -8.00 21.64
N ILE A 46 9.31 -7.84 22.25
CA ILE A 46 9.60 -8.32 23.61
C ILE A 46 8.67 -7.62 24.62
N LEU A 47 8.50 -6.32 24.53
CA LEU A 47 7.58 -5.56 25.38
C LEU A 47 6.12 -5.99 25.24
N HIS A 48 5.77 -6.63 24.12
CA HIS A 48 4.47 -7.26 23.89
C HIS A 48 4.47 -8.78 24.17
N ASN A 49 5.35 -9.24 25.04
CA ASN A 49 5.44 -10.62 25.53
C ASN A 49 5.69 -11.65 24.40
N ILE A 50 6.54 -11.34 23.43
CA ILE A 50 7.13 -12.33 22.53
C ILE A 50 8.55 -12.62 23.01
N ASP A 51 8.78 -13.80 23.54
CA ASP A 51 10.06 -14.16 24.19
C ASP A 51 11.23 -14.20 23.20
N ASN A 52 10.99 -14.69 21.98
CA ASN A 52 12.00 -14.81 20.95
C ASN A 52 11.49 -14.26 19.59
N PRO A 53 11.51 -12.93 19.40
CA PRO A 53 11.02 -12.31 18.19
C PRO A 53 11.74 -12.77 16.92
N LYS A 54 11.01 -13.31 15.95
CA LYS A 54 11.54 -13.78 14.67
C LYS A 54 11.67 -12.64 13.67
N ILE A 55 12.42 -11.62 14.05
CA ILE A 55 12.70 -10.45 13.21
C ILE A 55 14.13 -10.54 12.69
N LYS A 56 14.28 -10.80 11.40
CA LYS A 56 15.58 -10.93 10.75
C LYS A 56 16.14 -9.55 10.40
N HIS A 57 17.40 -9.28 10.75
CA HIS A 57 18.12 -8.10 10.28
C HIS A 57 18.70 -8.38 8.90
N ASP A 58 18.00 -7.99 7.84
CA ASP A 58 18.36 -8.31 6.47
C ASP A 58 17.56 -7.45 5.47
N ASN A 59 17.97 -7.48 4.19
CA ASN A 59 17.16 -6.90 3.12
C ASN A 59 16.27 -7.98 2.49
N SER A 60 14.96 -7.80 2.58
CA SER A 60 13.95 -8.72 2.01
C SER A 60 14.14 -8.99 0.52
N LEU A 61 14.73 -8.06 -0.23
CA LEU A 61 14.92 -8.13 -1.68
C LEU A 61 16.26 -8.75 -2.11
N SER A 62 17.13 -9.14 -1.16
CA SER A 62 18.48 -9.66 -1.45
C SER A 62 18.51 -11.10 -1.93
N TYR A 63 17.38 -11.80 -1.95
CA TYR A 63 17.31 -13.21 -2.31
C TYR A 63 16.57 -13.43 -3.62
N GLN A 64 17.03 -14.42 -4.38
CA GLN A 64 16.34 -14.83 -5.61
C GLN A 64 14.93 -15.32 -5.31
N VAL A 65 13.91 -14.64 -5.86
CA VAL A 65 12.51 -15.03 -5.61
C VAL A 65 12.16 -16.43 -6.09
N LYS A 66 12.89 -16.96 -7.11
CA LYS A 66 12.73 -18.32 -7.61
C LYS A 66 13.16 -19.40 -6.60
N ASP A 67 14.01 -19.05 -5.63
CA ASP A 67 14.52 -19.98 -4.63
C ASP A 67 13.61 -20.11 -3.42
N ILE A 68 12.53 -19.33 -3.34
CA ILE A 68 11.53 -19.40 -2.29
C ILE A 68 10.79 -20.74 -2.35
N LYS A 69 10.96 -21.56 -1.31
CA LYS A 69 10.35 -22.88 -1.18
C LYS A 69 9.03 -22.81 -0.41
N ALA A 70 8.26 -23.88 -0.41
CA ALA A 70 7.00 -23.96 0.33
C ALA A 70 7.14 -23.58 1.83
N ARG A 71 8.24 -24.01 2.48
CA ARG A 71 8.54 -23.71 3.89
C ARG A 71 8.81 -22.21 4.17
N ASP A 72 9.15 -21.44 3.14
CA ASP A 72 9.49 -20.01 3.24
C ASP A 72 8.27 -19.12 3.00
N LYS A 73 7.13 -19.74 2.65
CA LYS A 73 5.87 -19.06 2.40
C LYS A 73 5.10 -18.84 3.69
N VAL A 74 4.23 -17.84 3.66
CA VAL A 74 3.41 -17.42 4.80
C VAL A 74 1.96 -17.28 4.39
N ASP A 75 1.05 -17.36 5.36
CA ASP A 75 -0.38 -17.31 5.12
C ASP A 75 -0.90 -15.87 5.04
N ILE A 76 -0.25 -14.94 5.75
CA ILE A 76 -0.64 -13.53 5.77
C ILE A 76 0.58 -12.65 5.56
N ILE A 77 0.46 -11.68 4.66
CA ILE A 77 1.46 -10.63 4.45
C ILE A 77 0.79 -9.26 4.63
N ILE A 78 1.36 -8.44 5.50
CA ILE A 78 0.98 -7.03 5.66
C ILE A 78 2.25 -6.21 5.50
N THR A 79 2.28 -5.32 4.52
CA THR A 79 3.48 -4.54 4.25
C THR A 79 3.19 -3.14 3.73
N ASN A 80 4.04 -2.21 4.12
CA ASN A 80 4.07 -0.84 3.61
C ASN A 80 5.51 -0.58 3.12
N PRO A 81 5.81 -0.90 1.86
CA PRO A 81 7.14 -0.67 1.30
C PRO A 81 7.44 0.83 1.17
N PRO A 82 8.72 1.23 1.12
CA PRO A 82 9.08 2.63 0.93
C PRO A 82 8.64 3.12 -0.45
N PHE A 83 7.98 4.30 -0.50
CA PHE A 83 7.51 4.92 -1.74
C PHE A 83 8.64 5.73 -2.39
N GLY A 84 8.80 5.59 -3.71
CA GLY A 84 9.83 6.29 -4.47
C GLY A 84 11.26 5.82 -4.16
N GLY A 85 11.41 4.73 -3.42
CA GLY A 85 12.71 4.10 -3.18
C GLY A 85 13.25 3.46 -4.46
N ILE A 86 14.58 3.60 -4.66
CA ILE A 86 15.32 2.97 -5.76
C ILE A 86 16.31 1.99 -5.12
N GLU A 87 16.28 0.75 -5.55
CA GLU A 87 17.19 -0.28 -5.06
C GLU A 87 18.57 -0.20 -5.70
N GLU A 88 19.56 -0.66 -4.95
CA GLU A 88 20.96 -0.76 -5.35
C GLU A 88 21.13 -1.72 -6.53
N GLU A 89 22.23 -1.57 -7.27
CA GLU A 89 22.58 -2.49 -8.35
C GLU A 89 22.70 -3.93 -7.83
N GLY A 90 22.25 -4.87 -8.66
CA GLY A 90 22.21 -6.29 -8.30
C GLY A 90 20.90 -6.73 -7.60
N ILE A 91 20.21 -5.89 -6.87
CA ILE A 91 18.93 -6.26 -6.25
C ILE A 91 17.86 -6.62 -7.29
N PRO A 92 17.66 -5.86 -8.38
CA PRO A 92 16.72 -6.24 -9.43
C PRO A 92 17.01 -7.59 -10.10
N ASP A 93 18.25 -8.07 -10.06
CA ASP A 93 18.66 -9.34 -10.64
C ASP A 93 18.12 -10.57 -9.85
N ASN A 94 17.62 -10.35 -8.66
CA ASN A 94 16.96 -11.38 -7.86
C ASN A 94 15.53 -11.70 -8.36
N PHE A 95 15.04 -10.95 -9.32
CA PHE A 95 13.68 -11.03 -9.85
C PHE A 95 13.69 -11.49 -11.32
N PRO A 96 12.60 -12.11 -11.80
CA PRO A 96 12.48 -12.47 -13.22
C PRO A 96 12.62 -11.24 -14.13
N ALA A 97 13.24 -11.41 -15.29
CA ALA A 97 13.50 -10.32 -16.23
C ALA A 97 12.26 -9.50 -16.60
N THR A 98 11.09 -10.15 -16.68
CA THR A 98 9.80 -9.51 -16.96
C THR A 98 9.37 -8.50 -15.88
N TYR A 99 9.82 -8.69 -14.63
CA TYR A 99 9.46 -7.84 -13.48
C TYR A 99 10.65 -7.06 -12.95
N LYS A 100 11.74 -7.02 -13.71
CA LYS A 100 12.97 -6.34 -13.31
C LYS A 100 12.78 -4.82 -13.35
N THR A 101 12.82 -4.20 -12.19
CA THR A 101 12.72 -2.74 -11.99
C THR A 101 13.64 -2.33 -10.84
N LYS A 102 13.99 -1.06 -10.76
CA LYS A 102 14.69 -0.49 -9.59
C LYS A 102 13.71 0.05 -8.53
N GLU A 103 12.42 0.16 -8.82
CA GLU A 103 11.45 0.69 -7.87
C GLU A 103 11.15 -0.30 -6.74
N THR A 104 11.46 0.10 -5.52
CA THR A 104 11.36 -0.75 -4.32
C THR A 104 9.95 -1.28 -4.11
N ALA A 105 8.92 -0.44 -4.23
CA ALA A 105 7.54 -0.84 -3.98
C ALA A 105 7.06 -1.94 -4.95
N ASP A 106 7.45 -1.85 -6.22
CA ASP A 106 7.13 -2.84 -7.24
C ASP A 106 7.79 -4.20 -6.94
N LEU A 107 9.07 -4.17 -6.55
CA LEU A 107 9.80 -5.40 -6.18
C LEU A 107 9.20 -6.04 -4.93
N PHE A 108 8.72 -5.26 -3.95
CA PHE A 108 8.02 -5.80 -2.78
C PHE A 108 6.71 -6.48 -3.16
N LEU A 109 5.95 -5.93 -4.11
CA LEU A 109 4.74 -6.62 -4.59
C LEU A 109 5.08 -7.93 -5.29
N VAL A 110 6.13 -7.96 -6.13
CA VAL A 110 6.59 -9.20 -6.76
C VAL A 110 7.03 -10.21 -5.68
N LEU A 111 7.83 -9.80 -4.69
CA LEU A 111 8.24 -10.66 -3.58
C LEU A 111 7.04 -11.24 -2.83
N LEU A 112 6.03 -10.41 -2.55
CA LEU A 112 4.77 -10.82 -1.90
C LEU A 112 4.10 -11.94 -2.69
N MET A 113 3.98 -11.81 -4.00
CA MET A 113 3.37 -12.84 -4.86
C MET A 113 4.08 -14.19 -4.78
N TYR A 114 5.41 -14.20 -4.61
CA TYR A 114 6.18 -15.44 -4.45
C TYR A 114 6.10 -16.00 -3.03
N LYS A 115 6.00 -15.15 -2.00
CA LYS A 115 5.99 -15.57 -0.59
C LYS A 115 4.63 -15.98 -0.05
N LEU A 116 3.55 -15.62 -0.72
CA LEU A 116 2.21 -15.95 -0.24
C LEU A 116 1.87 -17.42 -0.49
N ASN A 117 1.34 -18.10 0.52
CA ASN A 117 0.82 -19.47 0.42
C ASN A 117 -0.38 -19.57 -0.53
N MET A 118 -0.75 -20.80 -0.91
CA MET A 118 -1.86 -21.06 -1.85
C MET A 118 -3.24 -20.66 -1.29
N THR A 119 -3.39 -20.59 0.02
CA THR A 119 -4.60 -20.12 0.72
C THR A 119 -4.37 -18.77 1.42
N GLY A 120 -3.23 -18.13 1.10
CA GLY A 120 -2.80 -16.92 1.77
C GLY A 120 -3.51 -15.67 1.27
N ARG A 121 -3.48 -14.63 2.10
CA ARG A 121 -4.01 -13.31 1.82
C ARG A 121 -3.01 -12.21 2.20
N ALA A 122 -3.10 -11.08 1.53
CA ALA A 122 -2.17 -9.99 1.79
C ALA A 122 -2.82 -8.63 1.71
N ALA A 123 -2.22 -7.68 2.42
CA ALA A 123 -2.47 -6.26 2.29
C ALA A 123 -1.15 -5.52 2.06
N ILE A 124 -1.14 -4.67 1.04
CA ILE A 124 0.03 -3.85 0.70
C ILE A 124 -0.39 -2.40 0.43
N VAL A 125 0.43 -1.47 0.89
CA VAL A 125 0.26 -0.04 0.59
C VAL A 125 1.09 0.29 -0.63
N LEU A 126 0.45 0.86 -1.67
CA LEU A 126 1.14 1.27 -2.90
C LEU A 126 0.75 2.69 -3.31
N PRO A 127 1.68 3.45 -3.90
CA PRO A 127 1.41 4.79 -4.41
C PRO A 127 0.54 4.76 -5.67
N ASP A 128 -0.15 5.86 -5.97
CA ASP A 128 -0.95 6.02 -7.20
C ASP A 128 -0.13 5.71 -8.46
N GLY A 129 1.17 6.04 -8.46
CA GLY A 129 2.09 5.76 -9.55
C GLY A 129 2.18 4.27 -9.94
N PHE A 130 1.86 3.36 -9.03
CA PHE A 130 1.72 1.94 -9.37
C PHE A 130 0.43 1.67 -10.16
N LEU A 131 -0.68 2.29 -9.78
CA LEU A 131 -1.99 2.00 -10.39
C LEU A 131 -2.02 2.36 -11.88
N PHE A 132 -1.54 3.55 -12.24
CA PHE A 132 -1.53 4.01 -13.63
C PHE A 132 -0.24 3.70 -14.40
N GLY A 133 0.85 3.31 -13.71
CA GLY A 133 2.15 3.08 -14.34
C GLY A 133 2.11 1.98 -15.41
N GLU A 134 2.94 2.12 -16.44
CA GLU A 134 3.02 1.21 -17.59
C GLU A 134 4.33 0.41 -17.62
N GLY A 135 4.56 -0.34 -18.68
CA GLY A 135 5.77 -1.13 -18.88
C GLY A 135 5.89 -2.29 -17.89
N VAL A 136 6.93 -2.31 -17.07
CA VAL A 136 7.13 -3.36 -16.06
C VAL A 136 5.96 -3.43 -15.09
N LYS A 137 5.37 -2.28 -14.72
CA LYS A 137 4.18 -2.24 -13.85
C LYS A 137 2.97 -2.92 -14.50
N THR A 138 2.79 -2.79 -15.83
CA THR A 138 1.74 -3.51 -16.55
C THR A 138 1.92 -5.03 -16.42
N ALA A 139 3.14 -5.54 -16.66
CA ALA A 139 3.43 -6.96 -16.52
C ALA A 139 3.22 -7.47 -15.08
N ILE A 140 3.57 -6.69 -14.07
CA ILE A 140 3.34 -7.03 -12.66
C ILE A 140 1.83 -7.08 -12.37
N LYS A 141 1.06 -6.10 -12.85
CA LYS A 141 -0.41 -6.05 -12.67
C LYS A 141 -1.10 -7.21 -13.39
N GLU A 142 -0.66 -7.55 -14.60
CA GLU A 142 -1.17 -8.72 -15.34
C GLU A 142 -1.00 -10.00 -14.53
N LYS A 143 0.23 -10.29 -14.05
CA LYS A 143 0.49 -11.44 -13.18
C LYS A 143 -0.35 -11.40 -11.90
N LEU A 144 -0.43 -10.23 -11.26
CA LEU A 144 -1.22 -10.05 -10.05
C LEU A 144 -2.68 -10.44 -10.27
N LEU A 145 -3.30 -9.98 -11.34
CA LEU A 145 -4.72 -10.21 -11.61
C LEU A 145 -5.02 -11.62 -12.15
N ASP A 146 -4.04 -12.29 -12.75
CA ASP A 146 -4.19 -13.67 -13.24
C ASP A 146 -3.95 -14.74 -12.16
N GLU A 147 -3.05 -14.50 -11.20
CA GLU A 147 -2.69 -15.49 -10.17
C GLU A 147 -3.27 -15.18 -8.78
N PHE A 148 -3.77 -13.96 -8.59
CA PHE A 148 -4.35 -13.49 -7.33
C PHE A 148 -5.68 -12.80 -7.58
N ASN A 149 -6.59 -12.94 -6.62
CA ASN A 149 -7.81 -12.15 -6.54
C ASN A 149 -7.50 -10.83 -5.81
N LEU A 150 -7.18 -9.80 -6.57
CA LEU A 150 -7.13 -8.43 -6.04
C LEU A 150 -8.57 -7.94 -5.87
N HIS A 151 -9.15 -8.22 -4.73
CA HIS A 151 -10.59 -8.01 -4.52
C HIS A 151 -10.98 -6.61 -4.04
N THR A 152 -10.02 -5.82 -3.53
CA THR A 152 -10.34 -4.48 -3.01
C THR A 152 -9.14 -3.55 -3.10
N ILE A 153 -9.39 -2.34 -3.55
CA ILE A 153 -8.47 -1.19 -3.48
C ILE A 153 -9.17 -0.09 -2.68
N VAL A 154 -8.60 0.31 -1.54
CA VAL A 154 -9.05 1.49 -0.79
C VAL A 154 -8.14 2.66 -1.17
N ARG A 155 -8.72 3.69 -1.77
CA ARG A 155 -8.00 4.91 -2.13
C ARG A 155 -7.95 5.85 -0.94
N LEU A 156 -6.75 6.20 -0.50
CA LEU A 156 -6.54 7.09 0.65
C LEU A 156 -6.41 8.54 0.19
N PRO A 157 -6.95 9.50 0.93
CA PRO A 157 -6.81 10.91 0.62
C PRO A 157 -5.38 11.41 0.82
N ASN A 158 -5.11 12.61 0.35
CA ASN A 158 -3.79 13.23 0.47
C ASN A 158 -3.39 13.43 1.94
N GLY A 159 -2.07 13.34 2.20
CA GLY A 159 -1.46 13.68 3.48
C GLY A 159 -1.51 12.59 4.54
N VAL A 160 -2.02 11.39 4.26
CA VAL A 160 -2.06 10.25 5.22
C VAL A 160 -0.66 9.94 5.77
N PHE A 161 0.37 10.08 4.96
CA PHE A 161 1.77 9.85 5.35
C PHE A 161 2.56 11.14 5.63
N ALA A 162 1.88 12.27 5.85
CA ALA A 162 2.54 13.51 6.26
C ALA A 162 3.22 13.36 7.64
N PRO A 163 4.41 13.93 7.86
CA PRO A 163 5.18 14.82 6.98
C PRO A 163 6.16 14.10 6.05
N TYR A 164 6.15 12.77 5.99
CA TYR A 164 7.16 11.96 5.29
C TYR A 164 7.01 12.02 3.77
N THR A 165 5.77 12.05 3.27
CA THR A 165 5.46 12.17 1.85
C THR A 165 4.07 12.76 1.63
N GLY A 166 3.91 13.50 0.51
CA GLY A 166 2.61 13.96 0.01
C GLY A 166 2.03 13.07 -1.09
N ILE A 167 2.65 11.91 -1.37
CA ILE A 167 2.20 10.99 -2.42
C ILE A 167 0.89 10.33 -1.98
N ASN A 168 -0.11 10.34 -2.85
CA ASN A 168 -1.35 9.60 -2.64
C ASN A 168 -1.08 8.10 -2.69
N THR A 169 -1.75 7.38 -1.83
CA THR A 169 -1.52 5.96 -1.63
C THR A 169 -2.82 5.18 -1.58
N ASN A 170 -2.70 3.88 -1.80
CA ASN A 170 -3.82 2.97 -1.84
C ASN A 170 -3.52 1.73 -1.00
N LEU A 171 -4.53 1.18 -0.35
CA LEU A 171 -4.46 -0.11 0.31
C LEU A 171 -4.99 -1.17 -0.67
N LEU A 172 -4.15 -2.10 -1.06
CA LEU A 172 -4.52 -3.21 -1.94
C LEU A 172 -4.69 -4.47 -1.10
N PHE A 173 -5.85 -5.12 -1.22
CA PHE A 173 -6.17 -6.37 -0.53
C PHE A 173 -6.35 -7.49 -1.53
N LEU A 174 -5.58 -8.56 -1.35
CA LEU A 174 -5.52 -9.67 -2.28
C LEU A 174 -5.39 -11.03 -1.57
N GLU A 175 -5.78 -12.06 -2.27
CA GLU A 175 -5.63 -13.46 -1.87
C GLU A 175 -5.27 -14.31 -3.08
N ARG A 176 -4.92 -15.58 -2.89
CA ARG A 176 -4.73 -16.50 -4.03
C ARG A 176 -6.04 -16.70 -4.76
N GLY A 177 -5.97 -16.72 -6.09
CA GLY A 177 -7.11 -16.89 -6.98
C GLY A 177 -6.96 -16.02 -8.22
N LYS A 178 -8.01 -15.92 -9.01
CA LYS A 178 -8.05 -15.06 -10.19
C LYS A 178 -8.98 -13.88 -9.92
N THR A 179 -8.60 -12.72 -10.38
CA THR A 179 -9.43 -11.52 -10.27
C THR A 179 -10.51 -11.55 -11.35
N GLU A 180 -11.76 -11.43 -10.96
CA GLU A 180 -12.90 -11.26 -11.86
C GLU A 180 -13.41 -9.81 -11.86
N GLU A 181 -13.44 -9.19 -10.69
CA GLU A 181 -13.79 -7.79 -10.49
C GLU A 181 -12.97 -7.21 -9.32
N ILE A 182 -12.74 -5.90 -9.32
CA ILE A 182 -12.10 -5.17 -8.23
C ILE A 182 -13.11 -4.19 -7.66
N TRP A 183 -13.28 -4.23 -6.34
CA TRP A 183 -13.98 -3.20 -5.60
C TRP A 183 -13.02 -2.06 -5.24
N PHE A 184 -13.44 -0.85 -5.55
CA PHE A 184 -12.79 0.37 -5.11
C PHE A 184 -13.59 0.99 -3.97
N TYR A 185 -12.89 1.55 -3.01
CA TYR A 185 -13.48 2.35 -1.94
C TYR A 185 -12.66 3.64 -1.79
N GLU A 186 -13.30 4.79 -1.85
CA GLU A 186 -12.67 6.08 -1.63
C GLU A 186 -12.86 6.51 -0.19
N HIS A 187 -11.78 6.44 0.62
CA HIS A 187 -11.80 6.87 2.01
C HIS A 187 -12.09 8.37 2.11
N GLN A 188 -13.05 8.72 2.93
CA GLN A 188 -13.52 10.10 3.05
C GLN A 188 -12.73 10.86 4.12
N LEU A 189 -12.42 12.12 3.82
CA LEU A 189 -11.86 13.02 4.82
C LEU A 189 -12.95 13.39 5.86
N PRO A 190 -12.58 13.52 7.15
CA PRO A 190 -13.48 14.08 8.15
C PRO A 190 -13.97 15.47 7.76
N GLN A 191 -15.17 15.80 8.17
CA GLN A 191 -15.77 17.11 7.88
C GLN A 191 -14.83 18.26 8.29
N GLY A 192 -14.59 19.18 7.37
CA GLY A 192 -13.73 20.33 7.58
C GLY A 192 -12.23 20.07 7.39
N TYR A 193 -11.84 18.85 6.99
CA TYR A 193 -10.46 18.55 6.58
C TYR A 193 -10.32 18.77 5.07
N LYS A 194 -9.22 19.41 4.67
CA LYS A 194 -8.80 19.49 3.26
C LYS A 194 -7.82 18.36 2.90
N ASN A 195 -7.03 17.94 3.87
CA ASN A 195 -6.05 16.86 3.79
C ASN A 195 -5.62 16.47 5.20
N TYR A 196 -5.00 15.30 5.35
CA TYR A 196 -4.31 14.95 6.59
C TYR A 196 -2.97 15.68 6.72
N THR A 197 -2.52 15.87 7.96
CA THR A 197 -1.26 16.55 8.30
C THR A 197 -0.63 15.87 9.51
N LYS A 198 0.62 16.23 9.83
CA LYS A 198 1.29 15.76 11.06
C LYS A 198 0.47 16.03 12.34
N THR A 199 -0.24 17.14 12.40
CA THR A 199 -1.05 17.56 13.57
C THR A 199 -2.49 17.05 13.50
N LYS A 200 -2.94 16.59 12.35
CA LYS A 200 -4.25 15.99 12.10
C LYS A 200 -4.06 14.68 11.33
N PRO A 201 -3.47 13.64 11.96
CA PRO A 201 -3.26 12.35 11.31
C PRO A 201 -4.57 11.59 11.16
N ILE A 202 -4.58 10.63 10.22
CA ILE A 202 -5.68 9.67 10.07
C ILE A 202 -5.82 8.81 11.34
N LYS A 203 -7.05 8.47 11.72
CA LYS A 203 -7.36 7.65 12.88
C LYS A 203 -8.07 6.37 12.48
N ILE A 204 -7.98 5.34 13.33
CA ILE A 204 -8.54 4.02 13.04
C ILE A 204 -10.07 3.99 13.02
N ASP A 205 -10.72 4.82 13.80
CA ASP A 205 -12.17 4.98 13.86
C ASP A 205 -12.75 5.62 12.58
N GLU A 206 -11.95 6.35 11.82
CA GLU A 206 -12.35 6.89 10.52
C GLU A 206 -12.61 5.79 9.48
N PHE A 207 -12.11 4.57 9.70
CA PHE A 207 -12.36 3.39 8.86
C PHE A 207 -13.63 2.60 9.24
N ASP A 208 -14.46 3.08 10.14
CA ASP A 208 -15.64 2.31 10.59
C ASP A 208 -16.67 2.13 9.47
N ALA A 209 -16.79 3.10 8.56
CA ALA A 209 -17.64 2.97 7.38
C ALA A 209 -17.14 1.87 6.41
N GLU A 210 -15.82 1.81 6.16
CA GLU A 210 -15.20 0.76 5.37
C GLU A 210 -15.34 -0.61 6.02
N LYS A 211 -15.15 -0.70 7.34
CA LYS A 211 -15.32 -1.95 8.09
C LYS A 211 -16.76 -2.46 8.01
N ALA A 212 -17.74 -1.58 8.13
CA ALA A 212 -19.15 -1.91 7.99
C ALA A 212 -19.50 -2.38 6.56
N TRP A 213 -18.87 -1.76 5.55
CA TRP A 213 -19.04 -2.13 4.14
C TRP A 213 -18.27 -3.40 3.77
N TRP A 214 -17.30 -3.86 4.59
CA TRP A 214 -16.32 -4.90 4.25
C TRP A 214 -16.89 -6.30 3.99
N ASP A 215 -18.13 -6.59 4.39
CA ASP A 215 -18.73 -7.91 4.19
C ASP A 215 -18.82 -8.26 2.70
N ARG A 216 -17.90 -9.11 2.24
CA ARG A 216 -17.72 -9.48 0.84
C ARG A 216 -18.96 -10.12 0.20
N ASN A 217 -19.84 -10.73 1.00
CA ASN A 217 -21.06 -11.37 0.52
C ASN A 217 -22.20 -10.36 0.32
N ASN A 218 -22.12 -9.21 0.97
CA ASN A 218 -23.22 -8.22 0.99
C ASN A 218 -22.77 -6.82 0.53
N ARG A 219 -21.58 -6.70 -0.08
CA ARG A 219 -21.09 -5.41 -0.61
C ARG A 219 -22.05 -4.83 -1.63
N LYS A 220 -22.27 -3.54 -1.50
CA LYS A 220 -23.07 -2.76 -2.46
C LYS A 220 -22.28 -1.58 -2.94
N GLU A 221 -22.57 -1.13 -4.14
CA GLU A 221 -22.09 0.16 -4.62
C GLU A 221 -22.75 1.28 -3.82
N THR A 222 -21.96 2.31 -3.54
CA THR A 222 -22.36 3.50 -2.78
C THR A 222 -21.73 4.72 -3.42
N ASP A 223 -21.97 5.93 -2.91
CA ASP A 223 -21.29 7.13 -3.38
C ASP A 223 -19.76 7.07 -3.27
N PHE A 224 -19.24 6.18 -2.42
CA PHE A 224 -17.81 6.04 -2.16
C PHE A 224 -17.23 4.69 -2.58
N ALA A 225 -18.08 3.74 -2.95
CA ALA A 225 -17.67 2.38 -3.32
C ALA A 225 -18.27 1.96 -4.65
N TRP A 226 -17.43 1.48 -5.56
CA TRP A 226 -17.83 0.99 -6.88
C TRP A 226 -17.00 -0.22 -7.26
N LYS A 227 -17.42 -0.93 -8.28
CA LYS A 227 -16.66 -2.07 -8.80
C LYS A 227 -16.33 -1.91 -10.27
N VAL A 228 -15.24 -2.55 -10.67
CA VAL A 228 -14.75 -2.55 -12.05
C VAL A 228 -14.45 -3.99 -12.46
N SER A 229 -14.94 -4.40 -13.63
CA SER A 229 -14.71 -5.74 -14.16
C SER A 229 -13.29 -5.93 -14.66
N ILE A 230 -12.78 -7.16 -14.62
CA ILE A 230 -11.47 -7.50 -15.19
C ILE A 230 -11.40 -7.19 -16.70
N ASN A 231 -12.52 -7.29 -17.43
CA ASN A 231 -12.56 -7.00 -18.85
C ASN A 231 -12.28 -5.51 -19.12
N GLU A 232 -12.86 -4.63 -18.34
CA GLU A 232 -12.64 -3.19 -18.44
C GLU A 232 -11.17 -2.84 -18.09
N ILE A 233 -10.62 -3.46 -17.06
CA ILE A 233 -9.22 -3.29 -16.66
C ILE A 233 -8.28 -3.72 -17.80
N LYS A 234 -8.55 -4.85 -18.45
CA LYS A 234 -7.76 -5.36 -19.59
C LYS A 234 -7.84 -4.43 -20.79
N GLN A 235 -9.02 -3.88 -21.10
CA GLN A 235 -9.20 -2.90 -22.19
C GLN A 235 -8.37 -1.62 -21.96
N ARG A 236 -8.11 -1.26 -20.70
CA ARG A 236 -7.25 -0.14 -20.31
C ARG A 236 -5.78 -0.53 -20.06
N ASN A 237 -5.31 -1.63 -20.66
CA ASN A 237 -3.93 -2.10 -20.50
C ASN A 237 -3.52 -2.28 -19.04
N TYR A 238 -4.40 -2.88 -18.23
CA TYR A 238 -4.19 -3.11 -16.78
C TYR A 238 -3.97 -1.82 -15.96
N ASN A 239 -4.43 -0.67 -16.45
CA ASN A 239 -4.48 0.55 -15.66
C ASN A 239 -5.54 0.39 -14.55
N LEU A 240 -5.11 0.51 -13.29
CA LEU A 240 -5.96 0.38 -12.10
C LEU A 240 -6.39 1.74 -11.52
N ASP A 241 -6.03 2.84 -12.16
CA ASP A 241 -6.44 4.17 -11.73
C ASP A 241 -7.85 4.50 -12.24
N PHE A 242 -8.84 4.00 -11.52
CA PHE A 242 -10.25 4.31 -11.75
C PHE A 242 -10.70 5.38 -10.76
N LYS A 243 -11.21 6.46 -11.29
CA LYS A 243 -11.85 7.52 -10.49
C LYS A 243 -13.25 7.07 -10.06
N ASN A 244 -13.73 7.65 -8.97
CA ASN A 244 -15.08 7.42 -8.48
C ASN A 244 -16.11 7.93 -9.50
N PRO A 245 -16.95 7.05 -10.07
CA PRO A 245 -17.92 7.44 -11.09
C PRO A 245 -19.08 8.29 -10.53
N ASN A 246 -19.29 8.24 -9.21
CA ASN A 246 -20.37 8.94 -8.53
C ASN A 246 -19.96 10.34 -8.05
N LYS A 247 -18.67 10.69 -8.19
CA LYS A 247 -18.17 12.01 -7.84
C LYS A 247 -18.28 12.91 -9.06
N GLU A 248 -19.02 13.99 -8.96
CA GLU A 248 -19.01 15.03 -9.99
C GLU A 248 -17.56 15.48 -10.21
N ASN A 249 -17.11 15.45 -11.45
CA ASN A 249 -15.77 15.92 -11.82
C ASN A 249 -15.74 17.44 -11.62
N GLU A 250 -15.35 17.92 -10.45
CA GLU A 250 -15.12 19.34 -10.21
C GLU A 250 -14.10 19.94 -11.22
N ASP A 251 -13.20 19.09 -11.76
CA ASP A 251 -12.17 19.49 -12.72
C ASP A 251 -12.67 19.60 -14.17
N GLU A 252 -13.79 18.97 -14.55
CA GLU A 252 -14.31 19.06 -15.93
C GLU A 252 -15.16 20.30 -16.21
N GLN A 253 -15.50 21.08 -15.19
CA GLN A 253 -16.37 22.26 -15.34
C GLN A 253 -15.62 23.60 -15.39
N LEU A 254 -14.32 23.63 -15.19
CA LEU A 254 -13.60 24.90 -15.31
C LEU A 254 -13.34 25.23 -16.79
N PRO A 255 -13.79 26.39 -17.27
CA PRO A 255 -13.43 26.87 -18.59
C PRO A 255 -11.91 26.88 -18.76
N THR A 256 -11.41 26.51 -19.94
CA THR A 256 -9.97 26.46 -20.24
C THR A 256 -9.24 27.73 -19.81
N ASN A 257 -9.88 28.90 -19.96
CA ASN A 257 -9.32 30.17 -19.53
C ASN A 257 -9.12 30.26 -17.98
N GLU A 258 -9.97 29.66 -17.18
CA GLU A 258 -9.82 29.67 -15.73
C GLU A 258 -8.69 28.71 -15.28
N ILE A 259 -8.54 27.60 -15.97
CA ILE A 259 -7.40 26.67 -15.74
C ILE A 259 -6.09 27.39 -16.06
N ILE A 260 -6.02 28.11 -17.18
CA ILE A 260 -4.84 28.89 -17.56
C ILE A 260 -4.55 29.98 -16.53
N GLN A 261 -5.56 30.69 -16.05
CA GLN A 261 -5.38 31.73 -15.03
C GLN A 261 -4.91 31.16 -13.69
N LYS A 262 -5.44 30.01 -13.26
CA LYS A 262 -4.94 29.32 -12.04
C LYS A 262 -3.49 28.89 -12.20
N PHE A 263 -3.10 28.42 -13.38
CA PHE A 263 -1.71 28.05 -13.67
C PHE A 263 -0.77 29.25 -13.64
N ILE A 264 -1.14 30.37 -14.26
CA ILE A 264 -0.38 31.62 -14.26
C ILE A 264 -0.19 32.11 -12.82
N LYS A 265 -1.27 32.14 -12.02
CA LYS A 265 -1.21 32.55 -10.62
C LYS A 265 -0.28 31.65 -9.78
N SER A 266 -0.34 30.34 -9.98
CA SER A 266 0.58 29.42 -9.30
C SER A 266 2.03 29.66 -9.65
N GLN A 267 2.35 30.02 -10.91
CA GLN A 267 3.70 30.39 -11.32
C GLN A 267 4.17 31.71 -10.68
N GLU A 268 3.28 32.71 -10.57
CA GLU A 268 3.58 33.97 -9.88
C GLU A 268 3.90 33.72 -8.41
N ASP A 269 3.11 32.91 -7.71
CA ASP A 269 3.35 32.53 -6.30
C ASP A 269 4.71 31.83 -6.11
N ILE A 270 5.10 30.96 -7.05
CA ILE A 270 6.43 30.30 -7.04
C ILE A 270 7.54 31.34 -7.23
N ILE A 271 7.40 32.30 -8.14
CA ILE A 271 8.39 33.35 -8.36
C ILE A 271 8.53 34.25 -7.14
N ILE A 272 7.44 34.60 -6.47
CA ILE A 272 7.45 35.36 -5.21
C ILE A 272 8.25 34.60 -4.15
N SER A 273 7.92 33.32 -3.92
CA SER A 273 8.61 32.48 -2.94
C SER A 273 10.12 32.33 -3.23
N LEU A 274 10.48 32.18 -4.51
CA LEU A 274 11.90 32.12 -4.92
C LEU A 274 12.63 33.44 -4.66
N ASN A 275 11.97 34.58 -4.85
CA ASN A 275 12.56 35.88 -4.56
C ASN A 275 12.74 36.12 -3.06
N GLU A 276 11.78 35.67 -2.23
CA GLU A 276 11.89 35.70 -0.77
C GLU A 276 13.09 34.86 -0.29
N ILE A 277 13.25 33.63 -0.81
CA ILE A 277 14.40 32.77 -0.51
C ILE A 277 15.71 33.44 -0.92
N LYS A 278 15.74 34.11 -2.10
CA LYS A 278 16.92 34.80 -2.60
C LYS A 278 17.32 35.99 -1.72
N GLU A 279 16.37 36.71 -1.12
CA GLU A 279 16.65 37.78 -0.18
C GLU A 279 17.11 37.24 1.19
N MET A 280 16.65 36.06 1.61
CA MET A 280 17.09 35.41 2.86
C MET A 280 18.53 34.84 2.79
N ILE A 281 19.07 34.63 1.60
CA ILE A 281 20.40 34.04 1.35
C ILE A 281 21.48 35.17 1.15
N LYS A 282 21.07 36.41 0.94
CA LYS A 282 21.98 37.59 0.91
C LYS A 282 22.32 38.04 2.32
#